data_ddceaa49cce3d707aa215b97a248ba9f
#
_entry.id   ddceaa49cce3d707aa215b97a248ba9f
#
_cell.length_a   1.000
_cell.length_b   1.000
_cell.length_c   1.000
_cell.angle_alpha   90.00
_cell.angle_beta   90.00
_cell.angle_gamma   90.00
#
_symmetry.space_group_name_H-M   'P 1'
#
loop_
_entity.id
_entity.type
_entity.pdbx_description
1 polymer ?
#
loop_
_entity_poly.entity_id
_entity_poly.type
_entity_poly.pdbx_seq_one_letter_code
_entity_poly.pdbx_strand_id
1 'polypeptide(L)'
;MKAVLLAGGPVGQLDLEADDTAESKGLVRVGGQPLAWRTLQGFREARMLTRTVLVGGDRDWSGVDDWVPGQETLMGSFEAGVNACGESSEPVLVCCGDLPFLPGAALDDFVERCRRRPEASLWYGYLRQENSLRKYPRLPHTWARLQDGTYCGSGVMVLRPEVMQRMRAAMERLTHARKNMFKLAHCLGWGNLLNYGLGRLTVARAEKAGQGIFGVRCAGIETPYAELGFNVDDAESLSEARRILQEVGDPYASSRTHG
;
A
#
# COMPACT_ATOMS: atom_id res chain seq x y z
N MET A 1 11.98 1.41 12.58
CA MET A 1 11.56 2.34 11.48
C MET A 1 10.24 2.99 11.86
N LYS A 2 10.06 4.28 11.64
CA LYS A 2 8.76 4.94 11.78
C LYS A 2 7.83 4.48 10.64
N ALA A 3 6.54 4.39 10.91
CA ALA A 3 5.57 3.89 9.95
C ALA A 3 4.28 4.72 9.95
N VAL A 4 3.68 4.86 8.77
CA VAL A 4 2.42 5.56 8.53
C VAL A 4 1.39 4.55 8.04
N LEU A 5 0.23 4.51 8.69
CA LEU A 5 -0.93 3.74 8.27
C LEU A 5 -1.98 4.70 7.72
N LEU A 6 -2.33 4.56 6.44
CA LEU A 6 -3.31 5.38 5.77
C LEU A 6 -4.71 4.74 5.88
N ALA A 7 -5.54 5.22 6.80
CA ALA A 7 -6.88 4.70 7.06
C ALA A 7 -8.00 5.54 6.43
N GLY A 8 -7.64 6.57 5.67
CA GLY A 8 -8.57 7.42 4.93
C GLY A 8 -8.92 6.86 3.56
N GLY A 9 -9.46 7.76 2.73
CA GLY A 9 -9.84 7.46 1.35
C GLY A 9 -11.34 7.20 1.19
N PRO A 10 -11.87 7.42 -0.03
CA PRO A 10 -13.29 7.22 -0.30
C PRO A 10 -13.64 5.73 -0.23
N VAL A 11 -14.85 5.43 0.20
CA VAL A 11 -15.41 4.07 0.20
C VAL A 11 -15.46 3.49 -1.22
N GLY A 12 -15.65 4.35 -2.23
CA GLY A 12 -15.51 3.98 -3.63
C GLY A 12 -16.59 3.01 -4.13
N GLN A 13 -16.15 1.92 -4.76
CA GLN A 13 -17.00 0.89 -5.35
C GLN A 13 -17.19 -0.32 -4.43
N LEU A 14 -16.96 -0.15 -3.13
CA LEU A 14 -17.22 -1.20 -2.16
C LEU A 14 -18.74 -1.38 -2.02
N ASP A 15 -19.19 -2.61 -2.16
CA ASP A 15 -20.57 -2.98 -1.91
C ASP A 15 -20.76 -3.16 -0.40
N LEU A 16 -21.24 -2.09 0.25
CA LEU A 16 -21.46 -2.07 1.68
C LEU A 16 -22.73 -2.84 2.03
N GLU A 17 -22.73 -3.56 3.15
CA GLU A 17 -23.92 -4.09 3.75
C GLU A 17 -24.82 -2.92 4.23
N ALA A 18 -26.13 -3.16 4.29
CA ALA A 18 -27.12 -2.11 4.59
C ALA A 18 -26.85 -1.35 5.91
N ASP A 19 -26.15 -1.99 6.84
CA ASP A 19 -25.80 -1.42 8.15
C ASP A 19 -24.39 -0.80 8.22
N ASP A 20 -23.63 -0.86 7.12
CA ASP A 20 -22.26 -0.31 7.07
C ASP A 20 -22.27 1.13 6.58
N THR A 21 -22.21 2.08 7.52
CA THR A 21 -22.22 3.54 7.26
C THR A 21 -20.80 4.12 7.30
N ALA A 22 -19.80 3.38 6.83
CA ALA A 22 -18.40 3.80 6.90
C ALA A 22 -18.14 5.12 6.17
N GLU A 23 -17.61 6.11 6.87
CA GLU A 23 -17.25 7.42 6.31
C GLU A 23 -16.00 7.35 5.43
N SER A 24 -15.17 6.34 5.60
CA SER A 24 -13.96 6.10 4.83
C SER A 24 -13.72 4.61 4.59
N LYS A 25 -12.92 4.29 3.56
CA LYS A 25 -12.56 2.92 3.19
C LYS A 25 -11.92 2.14 4.36
N GLY A 26 -11.04 2.80 5.11
CA GLY A 26 -10.39 2.17 6.28
C GLY A 26 -11.34 1.80 7.41
N LEU A 27 -12.53 2.40 7.47
CA LEU A 27 -13.55 2.13 8.47
C LEU A 27 -14.57 1.05 8.03
N VAL A 28 -14.54 0.62 6.76
CA VAL A 28 -15.38 -0.49 6.28
C VAL A 28 -15.08 -1.76 7.06
N ARG A 29 -16.15 -2.44 7.52
CA ARG A 29 -16.02 -3.60 8.40
C ARG A 29 -15.90 -4.92 7.65
N VAL A 30 -14.94 -5.72 8.11
CA VAL A 30 -14.75 -7.11 7.66
C VAL A 30 -14.62 -7.99 8.91
N GLY A 31 -15.52 -8.94 9.09
CA GLY A 31 -15.59 -9.75 10.31
C GLY A 31 -15.85 -8.91 11.57
N GLY A 32 -16.63 -7.82 11.45
CA GLY A 32 -16.98 -6.94 12.57
C GLY A 32 -15.91 -5.91 12.96
N GLN A 33 -14.73 -5.94 12.36
CA GLN A 33 -13.65 -4.99 12.63
C GLN A 33 -13.34 -4.12 11.40
N PRO A 34 -12.97 -2.83 11.56
CA PRO A 34 -12.56 -1.96 10.46
C PRO A 34 -11.34 -2.48 9.72
N LEU A 35 -11.27 -2.29 8.40
CA LEU A 35 -10.13 -2.70 7.57
C LEU A 35 -8.80 -2.16 8.10
N ALA A 36 -8.73 -0.86 8.39
CA ALA A 36 -7.50 -0.25 8.86
C ALA A 36 -7.13 -0.70 10.29
N TRP A 37 -8.11 -1.03 11.13
CA TRP A 37 -7.85 -1.64 12.42
C TRP A 37 -7.21 -3.02 12.28
N ARG A 38 -7.67 -3.83 11.30
CA ARG A 38 -7.06 -5.13 11.00
C ARG A 38 -5.62 -4.97 10.51
N THR A 39 -5.40 -4.03 9.60
CA THR A 39 -4.04 -3.70 9.11
C THR A 39 -3.14 -3.24 10.26
N LEU A 40 -3.67 -2.45 11.21
CA LEU A 40 -2.95 -1.99 12.40
C LEU A 40 -2.46 -3.14 13.28
N GLN A 41 -3.14 -4.30 13.30
CA GLN A 41 -2.65 -5.44 14.06
C GLN A 41 -1.28 -5.91 13.53
N GLY A 42 -1.08 -5.93 12.22
CA GLY A 42 0.23 -6.22 11.63
C GLY A 42 1.32 -5.22 12.07
N PHE A 43 0.98 -3.94 12.24
CA PHE A 43 1.92 -2.94 12.76
C PHE A 43 2.30 -3.22 14.22
N ARG A 44 1.33 -3.63 15.04
CA ARG A 44 1.56 -3.97 16.46
C ARG A 44 2.42 -5.21 16.64
N GLU A 45 2.34 -6.16 15.70
CA GLU A 45 3.14 -7.39 15.70
C GLU A 45 4.54 -7.17 15.14
N ALA A 46 4.75 -6.17 14.29
CA ALA A 46 6.01 -5.91 13.62
C ALA A 46 7.09 -5.43 14.62
N ARG A 47 8.23 -6.10 14.60
CA ARG A 47 9.36 -5.83 15.52
C ARG A 47 10.28 -4.70 15.04
N MET A 48 10.25 -4.43 13.73
CA MET A 48 11.11 -3.41 13.11
C MET A 48 10.47 -2.02 13.06
N LEU A 49 9.18 -1.91 13.40
CA LEU A 49 8.49 -0.64 13.54
C LEU A 49 8.68 -0.08 14.95
N THR A 50 9.02 1.19 15.05
CA THR A 50 9.34 1.87 16.32
C THR A 50 8.34 2.96 16.69
N ARG A 51 7.51 3.38 15.75
CA ARG A 51 6.47 4.40 15.93
C ARG A 51 5.46 4.27 14.81
N THR A 52 4.18 4.35 15.15
CA THR A 52 3.06 4.25 14.22
C THR A 52 2.27 5.55 14.21
N VAL A 53 2.20 6.18 13.03
CA VAL A 53 1.33 7.33 12.75
C VAL A 53 0.11 6.84 12.01
N LEU A 54 -1.09 7.08 12.54
CA LEU A 54 -2.35 6.78 11.88
C LEU A 54 -2.88 8.05 11.20
N VAL A 55 -3.24 7.93 9.91
CA VAL A 55 -3.85 9.01 9.14
C VAL A 55 -5.31 8.68 8.83
N GLY A 56 -6.23 9.44 9.41
CA GLY A 56 -7.66 9.08 9.40
C GLY A 56 -7.97 7.94 10.36
N GLY A 57 -9.05 7.21 10.12
CA GLY A 57 -9.49 6.14 11.02
C GLY A 57 -9.90 6.68 12.40
N ASP A 58 -9.80 5.84 13.41
CA ASP A 58 -10.14 6.21 14.78
C ASP A 58 -8.87 6.41 15.61
N ARG A 59 -8.72 7.60 16.18
CA ARG A 59 -7.55 8.02 16.95
C ARG A 59 -7.35 7.23 18.23
N ASP A 60 -8.41 6.63 18.75
CA ASP A 60 -8.39 5.94 20.05
C ASP A 60 -7.98 4.46 19.92
N TRP A 61 -7.63 4.01 18.69
CA TRP A 61 -7.12 2.66 18.51
C TRP A 61 -5.78 2.46 19.21
N SER A 62 -5.68 1.41 20.00
CA SER A 62 -4.42 1.05 20.68
C SER A 62 -3.33 0.67 19.68
N GLY A 63 -2.08 1.05 19.98
CA GLY A 63 -0.93 0.82 19.09
C GLY A 63 -0.69 1.93 18.07
N VAL A 64 -1.39 3.05 18.22
CA VAL A 64 -1.17 4.32 17.53
C VAL A 64 -0.37 5.24 18.44
N ASP A 65 0.78 5.71 18.00
CA ASP A 65 1.60 6.66 18.76
C ASP A 65 1.20 8.11 18.44
N ASP A 66 0.84 8.38 17.18
CA ASP A 66 0.35 9.68 16.73
C ASP A 66 -0.82 9.50 15.76
N TRP A 67 -1.75 10.44 15.81
CA TRP A 67 -2.88 10.50 14.91
C TRP A 67 -2.94 11.84 14.19
N VAL A 68 -3.25 11.81 12.89
CA VAL A 68 -3.56 12.99 12.09
C VAL A 68 -4.86 12.76 11.30
N PRO A 69 -5.66 13.80 11.09
CA PRO A 69 -6.89 13.65 10.32
C PRO A 69 -6.58 13.26 8.87
N GLY A 70 -7.45 12.45 8.28
CA GLY A 70 -7.42 12.16 6.84
C GLY A 70 -7.57 13.45 6.03
N GLN A 71 -6.89 13.51 4.88
CA GLN A 71 -6.94 14.65 3.98
C GLN A 71 -7.86 14.35 2.79
N GLU A 72 -8.29 15.38 2.06
CA GLU A 72 -9.15 15.24 0.87
C GLU A 72 -8.54 14.37 -0.24
N THR A 73 -7.22 14.33 -0.30
CA THR A 73 -6.49 13.56 -1.32
C THR A 73 -5.58 12.51 -0.68
N LEU A 74 -5.35 11.40 -1.39
CA LEU A 74 -4.39 10.38 -0.97
C LEU A 74 -3.00 10.99 -0.76
N MET A 75 -2.55 11.87 -1.66
CA MET A 75 -1.24 12.51 -1.55
C MET A 75 -1.16 13.44 -0.34
N GLY A 76 -2.23 14.15 -0.02
CA GLY A 76 -2.32 14.98 1.19
C GLY A 76 -2.23 14.16 2.46
N SER A 77 -2.99 13.04 2.54
CA SER A 77 -2.91 12.11 3.67
C SER A 77 -1.53 11.48 3.83
N PHE A 78 -0.93 11.11 2.71
CA PHE A 78 0.42 10.56 2.68
C PHE A 78 1.45 11.55 3.25
N GLU A 79 1.42 12.79 2.78
CA GLU A 79 2.31 13.86 3.21
C GLU A 79 2.09 14.23 4.69
N ALA A 80 0.83 14.34 5.12
CA ALA A 80 0.48 14.61 6.51
C ALA A 80 1.05 13.53 7.45
N GLY A 81 0.93 12.25 7.07
CA GLY A 81 1.47 11.13 7.83
C GLY A 81 3.00 11.16 7.90
N VAL A 82 3.68 11.37 6.77
CA VAL A 82 5.15 11.44 6.75
C VAL A 82 5.67 12.62 7.57
N ASN A 83 5.02 13.79 7.49
CA ASN A 83 5.38 14.97 8.27
C ASN A 83 5.19 14.74 9.79
N ALA A 84 4.14 14.02 10.19
CA ALA A 84 3.89 13.66 11.58
C ALA A 84 4.95 12.70 12.16
N CYS A 85 5.72 12.01 11.31
CA CYS A 85 6.88 11.26 11.75
C CYS A 85 8.02 12.16 12.27
N GLY A 86 7.92 13.48 12.10
CA GLY A 86 8.90 14.48 12.53
C GLY A 86 10.09 14.59 11.59
N GLU A 87 10.89 15.63 11.80
CA GLU A 87 12.07 15.90 11.00
C GLU A 87 13.13 14.80 11.22
N SER A 88 13.34 14.00 10.20
CA SER A 88 14.35 12.93 10.17
C SER A 88 14.67 12.59 8.74
N SER A 89 15.92 12.29 8.44
CA SER A 89 16.35 11.72 7.16
C SER A 89 16.13 10.20 7.08
N GLU A 90 15.69 9.58 8.19
CA GLU A 90 15.45 8.14 8.22
C GLU A 90 14.26 7.76 7.34
N PRO A 91 14.35 6.64 6.62
CA PRO A 91 13.25 6.14 5.84
C PRO A 91 12.01 5.86 6.69
N VAL A 92 10.84 6.18 6.11
CA VAL A 92 9.52 5.96 6.69
C VAL A 92 8.78 4.91 5.86
N LEU A 93 8.19 3.92 6.50
CA LEU A 93 7.28 2.97 5.88
C LEU A 93 5.90 3.62 5.77
N VAL A 94 5.25 3.49 4.61
CA VAL A 94 3.85 3.90 4.41
C VAL A 94 3.08 2.70 3.90
N CYS A 95 1.94 2.44 4.54
CA CYS A 95 1.08 1.30 4.24
C CYS A 95 -0.36 1.74 4.09
N CYS A 96 -1.05 1.19 3.11
CA CYS A 96 -2.50 1.35 2.96
C CYS A 96 -3.23 0.60 4.07
N GLY A 97 -4.34 1.16 4.57
CA GLY A 97 -5.14 0.59 5.66
C GLY A 97 -6.20 -0.42 5.20
N ASP A 98 -6.03 -1.01 4.03
CA ASP A 98 -6.98 -1.94 3.41
C ASP A 98 -6.40 -3.35 3.20
N LEU A 99 -5.44 -3.72 4.04
CA LEU A 99 -4.75 -5.02 4.04
C LEU A 99 -5.21 -5.88 5.25
N PRO A 100 -6.41 -6.48 5.21
CA PRO A 100 -7.05 -7.07 6.40
C PRO A 100 -6.33 -8.28 7.01
N PHE A 101 -5.40 -8.89 6.28
CA PHE A 101 -4.66 -10.08 6.69
C PHE A 101 -3.17 -9.84 6.86
N LEU A 102 -2.73 -8.60 6.98
CA LEU A 102 -1.34 -8.21 7.07
C LEU A 102 -0.70 -8.72 8.37
N PRO A 103 0.27 -9.66 8.33
CA PRO A 103 1.02 -10.07 9.52
C PRO A 103 2.23 -9.16 9.74
N GLY A 104 2.64 -8.98 11.00
CA GLY A 104 3.83 -8.20 11.33
C GLY A 104 5.12 -8.71 10.68
N ALA A 105 5.24 -10.02 10.51
CA ALA A 105 6.38 -10.64 9.81
C ALA A 105 6.55 -10.17 8.36
N ALA A 106 5.45 -9.83 7.66
CA ALA A 106 5.51 -9.31 6.30
C ALA A 106 6.11 -7.90 6.27
N LEU A 107 5.79 -7.06 7.24
CA LEU A 107 6.38 -5.73 7.38
C LEU A 107 7.86 -5.80 7.75
N ASP A 108 8.22 -6.70 8.66
CA ASP A 108 9.61 -6.91 9.05
C ASP A 108 10.46 -7.40 7.86
N ASP A 109 10.00 -8.40 7.11
CA ASP A 109 10.68 -8.88 5.89
C ASP A 109 10.81 -7.76 4.84
N PHE A 110 9.76 -6.97 4.65
CA PHE A 110 9.80 -5.87 3.69
C PHE A 110 10.83 -4.80 4.08
N VAL A 111 10.85 -4.39 5.34
CA VAL A 111 11.85 -3.43 5.86
C VAL A 111 13.27 -3.98 5.70
N GLU A 112 13.48 -5.25 6.02
CA GLU A 112 14.80 -5.89 5.88
C GLU A 112 15.26 -5.93 4.41
N ARG A 113 14.36 -6.21 3.46
CA ARG A 113 14.67 -6.16 2.03
C ARG A 113 14.99 -4.74 1.55
N CYS A 114 14.28 -3.73 2.06
CA CYS A 114 14.59 -2.33 1.77
C CYS A 114 16.01 -1.97 2.24
N ARG A 115 16.43 -2.43 3.42
CA ARG A 115 17.78 -2.20 3.97
C ARG A 115 18.90 -2.78 3.11
N ARG A 116 18.62 -3.84 2.34
CA ARG A 116 19.60 -4.43 1.40
C ARG A 116 19.78 -3.61 0.12
N ARG A 117 18.97 -2.57 -0.08
CA ARG A 117 19.02 -1.64 -1.22
C ARG A 117 19.23 -0.19 -0.72
N PRO A 118 20.33 0.09 0.06
CA PRO A 118 20.53 1.37 0.76
C PRO A 118 20.74 2.56 -0.19
N GLU A 119 21.05 2.30 -1.45
CA GLU A 119 21.21 3.30 -2.51
C GLU A 119 19.90 3.96 -2.93
N ALA A 120 18.76 3.35 -2.64
CA ALA A 120 17.45 3.90 -3.01
C ALA A 120 16.98 4.97 -2.01
N SER A 121 16.08 5.83 -2.47
CA SER A 121 15.34 6.79 -1.65
C SER A 121 13.83 6.51 -1.66
N LEU A 122 13.39 5.65 -2.58
CA LEU A 122 12.01 5.18 -2.68
C LEU A 122 12.02 3.67 -2.98
N TRP A 123 11.39 2.90 -2.12
CA TRP A 123 11.22 1.44 -2.27
C TRP A 123 9.73 1.13 -2.41
N TYR A 124 9.37 0.44 -3.48
CA TYR A 124 7.98 0.05 -3.76
C TYR A 124 7.84 -1.47 -3.76
N GLY A 125 6.89 -1.97 -2.97
CA GLY A 125 6.62 -3.39 -2.84
C GLY A 125 5.85 -3.93 -4.04
N TYR A 126 6.23 -5.14 -4.49
CA TYR A 126 5.49 -5.89 -5.49
C TYR A 126 5.57 -7.39 -5.20
N LEU A 127 4.66 -8.15 -5.77
CA LEU A 127 4.62 -9.61 -5.59
C LEU A 127 4.35 -10.32 -6.92
N ARG A 128 4.87 -11.55 -7.02
CA ARG A 128 4.63 -12.43 -8.15
C ARG A 128 3.23 -13.00 -8.13
N GLN A 129 2.65 -13.18 -9.31
CA GLN A 129 1.34 -13.78 -9.49
C GLN A 129 1.26 -15.15 -8.82
N GLU A 130 2.29 -15.98 -8.95
CA GLU A 130 2.30 -17.33 -8.39
C GLU A 130 2.16 -17.32 -6.86
N ASN A 131 2.80 -16.35 -6.18
CA ASN A 131 2.71 -16.21 -4.73
C ASN A 131 1.32 -15.78 -4.28
N SER A 132 0.72 -14.83 -4.99
CA SER A 132 -0.63 -14.37 -4.70
C SER A 132 -1.67 -15.47 -4.94
N LEU A 133 -1.67 -16.08 -6.13
CA LEU A 133 -2.66 -17.08 -6.51
C LEU A 133 -2.55 -18.38 -5.69
N ARG A 134 -1.36 -18.73 -5.18
CA ARG A 134 -1.18 -19.88 -4.28
C ARG A 134 -1.97 -19.70 -3.00
N LYS A 135 -2.01 -18.48 -2.44
CA LYS A 135 -2.67 -18.20 -1.15
C LYS A 135 -4.09 -17.70 -1.33
N TYR A 136 -4.30 -16.82 -2.31
CA TYR A 136 -5.56 -16.13 -2.57
C TYR A 136 -5.97 -16.29 -4.03
N PRO A 137 -6.40 -17.49 -4.47
CA PRO A 137 -6.67 -17.78 -5.87
C PRO A 137 -7.85 -17.01 -6.48
N ARG A 138 -8.72 -16.46 -5.62
CA ARG A 138 -9.92 -15.72 -6.04
C ARG A 138 -9.79 -14.21 -5.91
N LEU A 139 -8.67 -13.72 -5.33
CA LEU A 139 -8.48 -12.29 -5.16
C LEU A 139 -8.25 -11.61 -6.52
N PRO A 140 -9.06 -10.61 -6.88
CA PRO A 140 -8.85 -9.86 -8.11
C PRO A 140 -7.57 -9.02 -8.00
N HIS A 141 -6.80 -8.98 -9.09
CA HIS A 141 -5.60 -8.15 -9.18
C HIS A 141 -5.46 -7.52 -10.55
N THR A 142 -4.91 -6.32 -10.58
CA THR A 142 -4.40 -5.74 -11.81
C THR A 142 -2.98 -6.25 -12.06
N TRP A 143 -2.83 -7.21 -12.98
CA TRP A 143 -1.57 -7.84 -13.28
C TRP A 143 -0.76 -7.06 -14.32
N ALA A 144 0.48 -6.75 -13.98
CA ALA A 144 1.49 -6.25 -14.92
C ALA A 144 2.29 -7.43 -15.48
N ARG A 145 2.16 -7.70 -16.79
CA ARG A 145 2.92 -8.74 -17.47
C ARG A 145 4.23 -8.15 -17.96
N LEU A 146 5.32 -8.56 -17.33
CA LEU A 146 6.68 -8.16 -17.69
C LEU A 146 7.43 -9.34 -18.32
N GLN A 147 8.59 -9.08 -18.90
CA GLN A 147 9.42 -10.12 -19.53
C GLN A 147 9.92 -11.16 -18.51
N ASP A 148 10.18 -10.72 -17.28
CA ASP A 148 10.74 -11.50 -16.17
C ASP A 148 9.67 -12.04 -15.20
N GLY A 149 8.38 -11.88 -15.52
CA GLY A 149 7.27 -12.44 -14.75
C GLY A 149 6.00 -11.62 -14.80
N THR A 150 4.97 -12.10 -14.10
CA THR A 150 3.71 -11.39 -13.92
C THR A 150 3.60 -10.93 -12.47
N TYR A 151 3.32 -9.65 -12.27
CA TYR A 151 3.39 -9.00 -10.96
C TYR A 151 2.18 -8.13 -10.69
N CYS A 152 1.90 -7.89 -9.41
CA CYS A 152 1.06 -6.78 -8.96
C CYS A 152 1.79 -5.94 -7.91
N GLY A 153 1.35 -4.68 -7.74
CA GLY A 153 1.84 -3.82 -6.68
C GLY A 153 1.37 -4.29 -5.32
N SER A 154 2.10 -3.90 -4.29
CA SER A 154 1.70 -4.08 -2.90
C SER A 154 1.13 -2.80 -2.29
N GLY A 155 0.40 -2.92 -1.18
CA GLY A 155 -0.09 -1.78 -0.39
C GLY A 155 0.97 -1.12 0.49
N VAL A 156 2.26 -1.39 0.27
CA VAL A 156 3.34 -0.89 1.13
C VAL A 156 4.48 -0.28 0.32
N MET A 157 5.05 0.79 0.84
CA MET A 157 6.28 1.41 0.34
C MET A 157 7.12 1.95 1.48
N VAL A 158 8.39 2.20 1.22
CA VAL A 158 9.31 2.92 2.10
C VAL A 158 9.87 4.11 1.33
N LEU A 159 10.03 5.24 1.97
CA LEU A 159 10.64 6.41 1.34
C LEU A 159 11.47 7.21 2.36
N ARG A 160 12.44 7.94 1.85
CA ARG A 160 13.09 9.02 2.60
C ARG A 160 12.21 10.26 2.54
N PRO A 161 11.95 10.97 3.66
CA PRO A 161 11.07 12.14 3.67
C PRO A 161 11.43 13.23 2.65
N GLU A 162 12.70 13.38 2.33
CA GLU A 162 13.20 14.34 1.34
C GLU A 162 12.65 14.15 -0.09
N VAL A 163 12.11 12.95 -0.41
CA VAL A 163 11.54 12.70 -1.75
C VAL A 163 10.10 13.21 -1.89
N MET A 164 9.46 13.64 -0.79
CA MET A 164 8.04 14.03 -0.77
C MET A 164 7.69 15.10 -1.81
N GLN A 165 8.47 16.18 -1.88
CA GLN A 165 8.19 17.26 -2.84
C GLN A 165 8.27 16.77 -4.29
N ARG A 166 9.27 15.92 -4.61
CA ARG A 166 9.43 15.34 -5.95
C ARG A 166 8.31 14.38 -6.27
N MET A 167 7.89 13.59 -5.28
CA MET A 167 6.77 12.65 -5.42
C MET A 167 5.45 13.39 -5.69
N ARG A 168 5.17 14.46 -4.94
CA ARG A 168 4.00 15.32 -5.18
C ARG A 168 4.02 15.84 -6.62
N ALA A 169 5.10 16.50 -7.06
CA ALA A 169 5.22 17.04 -8.41
C ALA A 169 5.08 15.96 -9.51
N ALA A 170 5.58 14.75 -9.27
CA ALA A 170 5.42 13.63 -10.18
C ALA A 170 3.97 13.14 -10.24
N MET A 171 3.31 12.99 -9.10
CA MET A 171 1.91 12.57 -9.02
C MET A 171 0.95 13.58 -9.65
N GLU A 172 1.19 14.88 -9.47
CA GLU A 172 0.42 15.93 -10.13
C GLU A 172 0.56 15.85 -11.66
N ARG A 173 1.80 15.67 -12.17
CA ARG A 173 2.05 15.49 -13.60
C ARG A 173 1.34 14.24 -14.15
N LEU A 174 1.43 13.11 -13.46
CA LEU A 174 0.76 11.87 -13.87
C LEU A 174 -0.76 12.01 -13.84
N THR A 175 -1.32 12.66 -12.82
CA THR A 175 -2.76 12.91 -12.70
C THR A 175 -3.27 13.79 -13.87
N HIS A 176 -2.54 14.83 -14.24
CA HIS A 176 -2.88 15.65 -15.39
C HIS A 176 -2.69 14.90 -16.73
N ALA A 177 -1.73 13.99 -16.79
CA ALA A 177 -1.43 13.25 -18.00
C ALA A 177 -2.39 12.06 -18.25
N ARG A 178 -3.04 11.51 -17.19
CA ARG A 178 -3.86 10.28 -17.27
C ARG A 178 -4.99 10.30 -18.31
N LYS A 179 -5.51 11.50 -18.62
CA LYS A 179 -6.58 11.69 -19.62
C LYS A 179 -6.06 11.83 -21.06
N ASN A 180 -4.74 11.87 -21.27
CA ASN A 180 -4.12 12.06 -22.57
C ASN A 180 -2.96 11.08 -22.76
N MET A 181 -3.17 10.08 -23.64
CA MET A 181 -2.21 9.00 -23.92
C MET A 181 -0.82 9.53 -24.33
N PHE A 182 -0.73 10.63 -25.07
CA PHE A 182 0.55 11.21 -25.48
C PHE A 182 1.30 11.83 -24.29
N LYS A 183 0.58 12.55 -23.40
CA LYS A 183 1.17 13.11 -22.20
C LYS A 183 1.59 12.01 -21.23
N LEU A 184 0.78 10.99 -21.05
CA LEU A 184 1.11 9.83 -20.24
C LEU A 184 2.34 9.11 -20.78
N ALA A 185 2.40 8.87 -22.10
CA ALA A 185 3.55 8.29 -22.77
C ALA A 185 4.82 9.13 -22.61
N HIS A 186 4.71 10.46 -22.63
CA HIS A 186 5.83 11.35 -22.34
C HIS A 186 6.32 11.22 -20.89
N CYS A 187 5.40 11.15 -19.92
CA CYS A 187 5.76 10.97 -18.51
C CYS A 187 6.40 9.60 -18.24
N LEU A 188 5.87 8.53 -18.83
CA LEU A 188 6.37 7.15 -18.62
C LEU A 188 7.57 6.81 -19.53
N GLY A 189 7.77 7.60 -20.58
CA GLY A 189 8.74 7.34 -21.65
C GLY A 189 8.19 6.41 -22.74
N TRP A 190 8.18 6.89 -23.98
CA TRP A 190 7.68 6.15 -25.15
C TRP A 190 8.32 4.76 -25.30
N GLY A 191 9.63 4.66 -25.03
CA GLY A 191 10.36 3.38 -25.08
C GLY A 191 9.87 2.38 -24.03
N ASN A 192 9.47 2.84 -22.86
CA ASN A 192 8.95 1.96 -21.80
C ASN A 192 7.54 1.45 -22.16
N LEU A 193 6.67 2.29 -22.71
CA LEU A 193 5.34 1.89 -23.17
C LEU A 193 5.43 0.90 -24.34
N LEU A 194 6.31 1.17 -25.30
CA LEU A 194 6.54 0.25 -26.41
C LEU A 194 7.07 -1.10 -25.92
N ASN A 195 8.06 -1.09 -25.00
CA ASN A 195 8.59 -2.32 -24.41
C ASN A 195 7.53 -3.08 -23.60
N TYR A 196 6.65 -2.36 -22.87
CA TYR A 196 5.54 -2.98 -22.18
C TYR A 196 4.55 -3.64 -23.16
N GLY A 197 4.13 -2.91 -24.20
CA GLY A 197 3.23 -3.46 -25.24
C GLY A 197 3.83 -4.64 -25.99
N LEU A 198 5.15 -4.70 -26.15
CA LEU A 198 5.87 -5.81 -26.78
C LEU A 198 6.25 -6.93 -25.80
N GLY A 199 5.85 -6.83 -24.52
CA GLY A 199 6.24 -7.80 -23.48
C GLY A 199 7.74 -7.84 -23.17
N ARG A 200 8.47 -6.74 -23.43
CA ARG A 200 9.94 -6.62 -23.25
C ARG A 200 10.34 -5.75 -22.07
N LEU A 201 9.38 -5.21 -21.32
CA LEU A 201 9.67 -4.45 -20.11
C LEU A 201 10.05 -5.43 -18.99
N THR A 202 11.14 -5.15 -18.29
CA THR A 202 11.59 -5.91 -17.10
C THR A 202 11.40 -5.08 -15.84
N VAL A 203 11.43 -5.71 -14.65
CA VAL A 203 11.42 -4.99 -13.36
C VAL A 203 12.54 -3.95 -13.30
N ALA A 204 13.76 -4.29 -13.71
CA ALA A 204 14.88 -3.36 -13.71
C ALA A 204 14.65 -2.13 -14.60
N ARG A 205 13.99 -2.30 -15.75
CA ARG A 205 13.61 -1.16 -16.61
C ARG A 205 12.49 -0.34 -15.98
N ALA A 206 11.52 -0.99 -15.31
CA ALA A 206 10.47 -0.30 -14.58
C ALA A 206 11.03 0.54 -13.42
N GLU A 207 12.01 0.03 -12.66
CA GLU A 207 12.76 0.81 -11.65
C GLU A 207 13.41 2.06 -12.26
N LYS A 208 14.09 1.89 -13.40
CA LYS A 208 14.74 3.01 -14.11
C LYS A 208 13.72 4.04 -14.62
N ALA A 209 12.54 3.57 -15.08
CA ALA A 209 11.44 4.46 -15.46
C ALA A 209 10.93 5.25 -14.26
N GLY A 210 10.74 4.59 -13.10
CA GLY A 210 10.37 5.23 -11.84
C GLY A 210 11.39 6.30 -11.43
N GLN A 211 12.69 6.03 -11.57
CA GLN A 211 13.73 7.02 -11.31
C GLN A 211 13.59 8.26 -12.20
N GLY A 212 13.25 8.08 -13.47
CA GLY A 212 12.99 9.20 -14.40
C GLY A 212 11.76 10.02 -14.01
N ILE A 213 10.71 9.36 -13.49
CA ILE A 213 9.44 9.99 -13.09
C ILE A 213 9.63 10.80 -11.81
N PHE A 214 10.20 10.18 -10.78
CA PHE A 214 10.33 10.75 -9.43
C PHE A 214 11.62 11.55 -9.24
N GLY A 215 12.60 11.42 -10.13
CA GLY A 215 13.89 12.09 -10.02
C GLY A 215 14.75 11.64 -8.84
N VAL A 216 14.48 10.43 -8.31
CA VAL A 216 15.21 9.82 -7.20
C VAL A 216 15.51 8.36 -7.50
N ARG A 217 16.45 7.76 -6.78
CA ARG A 217 16.72 6.31 -6.92
C ARG A 217 15.55 5.50 -6.39
N CYS A 218 14.91 4.72 -7.26
CA CYS A 218 13.81 3.83 -6.94
C CYS A 218 14.30 2.38 -6.94
N ALA A 219 13.79 1.59 -6.01
CA ALA A 219 13.99 0.15 -5.95
C ALA A 219 12.65 -0.57 -5.85
N GLY A 220 12.43 -1.56 -6.69
CA GLY A 220 11.36 -2.52 -6.53
C GLY A 220 11.77 -3.58 -5.50
N ILE A 221 10.87 -3.89 -4.58
CA ILE A 221 11.09 -4.89 -3.54
C ILE A 221 10.11 -6.02 -3.74
N GLU A 222 10.60 -7.14 -4.24
CA GLU A 222 9.79 -8.35 -4.36
C GLU A 222 9.52 -8.93 -2.95
N THR A 223 8.23 -9.14 -2.62
CA THR A 223 7.82 -9.76 -1.38
C THR A 223 7.22 -11.15 -1.62
N PRO A 224 7.52 -12.15 -0.77
CA PRO A 224 6.86 -13.45 -0.82
C PRO A 224 5.48 -13.45 -0.14
N TYR A 225 5.16 -12.40 0.63
CA TYR A 225 3.94 -12.31 1.42
C TYR A 225 2.78 -11.82 0.56
N ALA A 226 1.87 -12.73 0.22
CA ALA A 226 0.68 -12.44 -0.58
C ALA A 226 -0.25 -11.42 0.10
N GLU A 227 -0.22 -11.33 1.41
CA GLU A 227 -1.01 -10.41 2.24
C GLU A 227 -0.70 -8.93 1.95
N LEU A 228 0.54 -8.62 1.55
CA LEU A 228 0.92 -7.26 1.15
C LEU A 228 0.28 -6.81 -0.17
N GLY A 229 -0.28 -7.74 -0.94
CA GLY A 229 -1.06 -7.46 -2.15
C GLY A 229 -2.56 -7.66 -1.96
N PHE A 230 -3.02 -8.06 -0.78
CA PHE A 230 -4.44 -8.24 -0.51
C PHE A 230 -5.10 -6.89 -0.20
N ASN A 231 -5.22 -6.04 -1.22
CA ASN A 231 -5.92 -4.76 -1.09
C ASN A 231 -7.43 -4.96 -1.29
N VAL A 232 -8.25 -4.42 -0.39
CA VAL A 232 -9.70 -4.38 -0.54
C VAL A 232 -10.10 -3.11 -1.27
N ASP A 233 -10.14 -3.17 -2.61
CA ASP A 233 -10.37 -2.02 -3.48
C ASP A 233 -11.78 -1.98 -4.10
N ASP A 234 -12.47 -3.12 -4.15
CA ASP A 234 -13.76 -3.30 -4.81
C ASP A 234 -14.62 -4.33 -4.08
N ALA A 235 -15.85 -4.52 -4.57
CA ALA A 235 -16.81 -5.47 -4.01
C ALA A 235 -16.33 -6.93 -4.03
N GLU A 236 -15.55 -7.31 -5.05
CA GLU A 236 -15.04 -8.69 -5.19
C GLU A 236 -13.97 -8.97 -4.13
N SER A 237 -13.02 -8.07 -3.94
CA SER A 237 -11.96 -8.19 -2.92
C SER A 237 -12.54 -8.12 -1.49
N LEU A 238 -13.58 -7.30 -1.28
CA LEU A 238 -14.30 -7.24 0.00
C LEU A 238 -15.04 -8.55 0.28
N SER A 239 -15.73 -9.09 -0.72
CA SER A 239 -16.42 -10.38 -0.61
C SER A 239 -15.44 -11.53 -0.32
N GLU A 240 -14.29 -11.54 -0.98
CA GLU A 240 -13.25 -12.55 -0.74
C GLU A 240 -12.67 -12.44 0.68
N ALA A 241 -12.46 -11.22 1.17
CA ALA A 241 -12.00 -11.01 2.55
C ALA A 241 -13.01 -11.54 3.58
N ARG A 242 -14.32 -11.26 3.37
CA ARG A 242 -15.40 -11.78 4.22
C ARG A 242 -15.46 -13.31 4.18
N ARG A 243 -15.38 -13.90 2.99
CA ARG A 243 -15.39 -15.35 2.80
C ARG A 243 -14.23 -16.02 3.56
N ILE A 244 -13.02 -15.51 3.44
CA ILE A 244 -11.84 -16.06 4.13
C ILE A 244 -12.06 -16.06 5.64
N LEU A 245 -12.57 -14.97 6.21
CA LEU A 245 -12.84 -14.90 7.65
C LEU A 245 -13.93 -15.87 8.11
N GLN A 246 -14.89 -16.17 7.26
CA GLN A 246 -15.92 -17.18 7.56
C GLN A 246 -15.36 -18.61 7.53
N GLU A 247 -14.46 -18.92 6.61
CA GLU A 247 -13.90 -20.26 6.42
C GLU A 247 -12.76 -20.59 7.39
N VAL A 248 -11.85 -19.64 7.62
CA VAL A 248 -10.63 -19.87 8.44
C VAL A 248 -10.85 -19.44 9.89
N GLY A 249 -11.90 -18.69 10.16
CA GLY A 249 -12.12 -17.99 11.42
C GLY A 249 -11.42 -16.64 11.46
N ASP A 250 -11.90 -15.76 12.34
CA ASP A 250 -11.30 -14.45 12.54
C ASP A 250 -10.12 -14.56 13.52
N PRO A 251 -8.86 -14.33 13.09
CA PRO A 251 -7.71 -14.37 13.98
C PRO A 251 -7.79 -13.33 15.11
N TYR A 252 -8.66 -12.32 14.97
CA TYR A 252 -8.85 -11.25 15.94
C TYR A 252 -10.22 -11.29 16.65
N ALA A 253 -10.97 -12.40 16.53
CA ALA A 253 -12.30 -12.52 17.15
C ALA A 253 -12.25 -12.36 18.69
N SER A 254 -11.15 -12.75 19.32
CA SER A 254 -10.92 -12.61 20.77
C SER A 254 -10.62 -11.19 21.22
N SER A 255 -10.29 -10.28 20.31
CA SER A 255 -9.96 -8.87 20.60
C SER A 255 -11.21 -7.97 20.76
N ARG A 256 -12.41 -8.54 20.83
CA ARG A 256 -13.69 -7.81 20.93
C ARG A 256 -13.93 -7.14 22.29
N THR A 257 -13.00 -7.21 23.21
CA THR A 257 -13.16 -6.60 24.53
C THR A 257 -12.35 -5.33 24.62
N HIS A 258 -13.06 -4.25 24.85
CA HIS A 258 -12.68 -2.88 25.21
C HIS A 258 -12.67 -1.90 24.01
N GLY A 259 -13.86 -1.46 23.62
CA GLY A 259 -14.14 -0.14 23.11
C GLY A 259 -14.82 0.65 24.19
#